data_58e11d2dacb18c7a9e081d1a116d7757
#
_entry.id   58e11d2dacb18c7a9e081d1a116d7757
#
_cell.length_a   1.000
_cell.length_b   1.000
_cell.length_c   1.000
_cell.angle_alpha   90.00
_cell.angle_beta   90.00
_cell.angle_gamma   90.00
#
_symmetry.space_group_name_H-M   'P 1'
#
loop_
_entity.id
_entity.type
_entity.pdbx_description
1 polymer ?
#
loop_
_entity_poly.entity_id
_entity_poly.type
_entity_poly.pdbx_seq_one_letter_code
_entity_poly.pdbx_strand_id
1 'polypeptide(L)'
;MANSILDLPYILETRRNHALEHATLHMLAEGYPSSPMAGHSNPTGFFILGDFPTEEVQSAVTRALARLRAGEKELAVHAGCGTNLATTALMAGTLAWFTMRGARSTLGRILRLPFAVLFAIVGVLLSRPLGPVIQAKITTDADMGSLQVIAVRQSLRGRLTAHRVVTAPA
;
A
#
# COMPACT_ATOMS: atom_id res chain seq x y z
N MET A 1 23.98 13.04 1.17
CA MET A 1 22.96 13.94 1.74
C MET A 1 21.61 13.56 1.14
N ALA A 2 20.55 13.49 1.94
CA ALA A 2 19.22 13.23 1.41
C ALA A 2 18.82 14.36 0.45
N ASN A 3 18.53 14.02 -0.82
CA ASN A 3 18.12 14.99 -1.84
C ASN A 3 16.63 15.29 -1.80
N SER A 4 15.85 14.51 -1.06
CA SER A 4 14.41 14.61 -0.90
C SER A 4 13.99 14.23 0.52
N ILE A 5 12.82 14.72 0.97
CA ILE A 5 12.21 14.28 2.21
C ILE A 5 11.94 12.75 2.20
N LEU A 6 11.75 12.17 1.01
CA LEU A 6 11.53 10.73 0.83
C LEU A 6 12.80 9.90 1.11
N ASP A 7 13.97 10.53 1.13
CA ASP A 7 15.27 9.89 1.40
C ASP A 7 15.67 9.96 2.89
N LEU A 8 14.86 10.60 3.72
CA LEU A 8 15.09 10.60 5.17
C LEU A 8 15.01 9.15 5.69
N PRO A 9 15.95 8.71 6.55
CA PRO A 9 16.08 7.30 6.92
C PRO A 9 14.76 6.64 7.37
N TYR A 10 14.00 7.31 8.22
CA TYR A 10 12.70 6.80 8.70
C TYR A 10 11.69 6.59 7.56
N ILE A 11 11.63 7.54 6.62
CA ILE A 11 10.70 7.49 5.48
C ILE A 11 11.19 6.45 4.46
N LEU A 12 12.47 6.46 4.12
CA LEU A 12 13.05 5.55 3.16
C LEU A 12 12.90 4.09 3.59
N GLU A 13 13.22 3.76 4.85
CA GLU A 13 13.05 2.40 5.36
C GLU A 13 11.58 1.97 5.37
N THR A 14 10.65 2.88 5.71
CA THR A 14 9.21 2.59 5.60
C THR A 14 8.81 2.28 4.16
N ARG A 15 9.28 3.05 3.19
CA ARG A 15 8.99 2.88 1.76
C ARG A 15 9.57 1.56 1.21
N ARG A 16 10.79 1.19 1.61
CA ARG A 16 11.43 -0.09 1.26
C ARG A 16 10.67 -1.27 1.85
N ASN A 17 10.32 -1.18 3.12
CA ASN A 17 9.51 -2.20 3.79
C ASN A 17 8.13 -2.34 3.16
N HIS A 18 7.52 -1.24 2.71
CA HIS A 18 6.23 -1.27 2.03
C HIS A 18 6.34 -1.94 0.63
N ALA A 19 7.42 -1.67 -0.09
CA ALA A 19 7.68 -2.38 -1.35
C ALA A 19 7.88 -3.88 -1.14
N LEU A 20 8.67 -4.27 -0.11
CA LEU A 20 8.91 -5.67 0.21
C LEU A 20 7.63 -6.37 0.71
N GLU A 21 6.79 -5.66 1.48
CA GLU A 21 5.46 -6.16 1.88
C GLU A 21 4.61 -6.49 0.65
N HIS A 22 4.46 -5.55 -0.31
CA HIS A 22 3.70 -5.77 -1.54
C HIS A 22 4.25 -6.96 -2.33
N ALA A 23 5.55 -7.02 -2.54
CA ALA A 23 6.17 -8.15 -3.23
C ALA A 23 5.92 -9.47 -2.49
N THR A 24 5.93 -9.47 -1.16
CA THR A 24 5.61 -10.65 -0.35
C THR A 24 4.15 -11.08 -0.53
N LEU A 25 3.20 -10.12 -0.57
CA LEU A 25 1.79 -10.42 -0.85
C LEU A 25 1.60 -11.02 -2.24
N HIS A 26 2.32 -10.54 -3.25
CA HIS A 26 2.33 -11.16 -4.58
C HIS A 26 2.82 -12.61 -4.53
N MET A 27 3.93 -12.89 -3.82
CA MET A 27 4.46 -14.26 -3.69
C MET A 27 3.51 -15.20 -2.96
N LEU A 28 2.82 -14.71 -1.91
CA LEU A 28 1.82 -15.49 -1.19
C LEU A 28 0.58 -15.75 -2.05
N ALA A 29 0.14 -14.78 -2.85
CA ALA A 29 -1.01 -14.94 -3.75
C ALA A 29 -0.78 -16.01 -4.82
N GLU A 30 0.46 -16.30 -5.21
CA GLU A 30 0.78 -17.41 -6.13
C GLU A 30 0.35 -18.78 -5.55
N GLY A 31 0.58 -19.01 -4.25
CA GLY A 31 0.20 -20.25 -3.56
C GLY A 31 -1.19 -20.22 -2.92
N TYR A 32 -1.70 -19.03 -2.62
CA TYR A 32 -2.94 -18.81 -1.87
C TYR A 32 -3.86 -17.77 -2.55
N PRO A 33 -4.31 -18.00 -3.80
CA PRO A 33 -4.96 -16.97 -4.62
C PRO A 33 -6.32 -16.48 -4.07
N SER A 34 -6.97 -17.26 -3.21
CA SER A 34 -8.29 -16.92 -2.63
C SER A 34 -8.23 -16.57 -1.15
N SER A 35 -7.03 -16.56 -0.54
CA SER A 35 -6.90 -16.29 0.88
C SER A 35 -6.93 -14.77 1.14
N PRO A 36 -7.73 -14.30 2.10
CA PRO A 36 -7.69 -12.91 2.49
C PRO A 36 -6.34 -12.59 3.13
N MET A 37 -5.70 -11.54 2.64
CA MET A 37 -4.42 -11.09 3.14
C MET A 37 -4.33 -9.58 3.14
N ALA A 38 -3.58 -9.03 4.09
CA ALA A 38 -3.29 -7.61 4.18
C ALA A 38 -1.90 -7.39 4.80
N GLY A 39 -1.35 -6.22 4.60
CA GLY A 39 -0.08 -5.85 5.19
C GLY A 39 -0.09 -4.47 5.82
N HIS A 40 0.92 -4.21 6.65
CA HIS A 40 1.17 -2.91 7.24
C HIS A 40 2.65 -2.74 7.54
N SER A 41 3.26 -1.72 6.96
CA SER A 41 4.70 -1.45 7.05
C SER A 41 5.04 -0.32 8.02
N ASN A 42 6.25 -0.40 8.57
CA ASN A 42 6.90 0.65 9.36
C ASN A 42 8.43 0.61 9.11
N PRO A 43 9.23 1.53 9.68
CA PRO A 43 10.67 1.57 9.41
C PRO A 43 11.46 0.32 9.80
N THR A 44 10.95 -0.50 10.72
CA THR A 44 11.64 -1.69 11.23
C THR A 44 11.10 -3.00 10.65
N GLY A 45 10.29 -2.92 9.57
CA GLY A 45 9.72 -4.07 8.87
C GLY A 45 8.22 -3.93 8.63
N PHE A 46 7.53 -5.07 8.53
CA PHE A 46 6.09 -5.09 8.21
C PHE A 46 5.38 -6.27 8.85
N PHE A 47 4.06 -6.22 8.83
CA PHE A 47 3.19 -7.33 9.21
C PHE A 47 2.51 -7.88 7.97
N ILE A 48 2.37 -9.19 7.91
CA ILE A 48 1.47 -9.90 7.00
C ILE A 48 0.33 -10.45 7.87
N LEU A 49 -0.89 -10.06 7.53
CA LEU A 49 -2.13 -10.53 8.16
C LEU A 49 -2.75 -11.58 7.24
N GLY A 50 -3.05 -12.74 7.78
CA GLY A 50 -3.62 -13.87 7.04
C GLY A 50 -3.21 -15.18 7.69
N ASP A 51 -3.97 -16.23 7.41
CA ASP A 51 -3.73 -17.56 7.96
C ASP A 51 -2.78 -18.35 7.07
N PHE A 52 -1.49 -18.16 7.30
CA PHE A 52 -0.39 -18.80 6.55
C PHE A 52 0.54 -19.53 7.50
N PRO A 53 1.17 -20.65 7.07
CA PRO A 53 2.32 -21.21 7.77
C PRO A 53 3.49 -20.21 7.80
N THR A 54 4.23 -20.18 8.91
CA THR A 54 5.38 -19.26 9.06
C THR A 54 6.45 -19.50 8.01
N GLU A 55 6.68 -20.76 7.64
CA GLU A 55 7.64 -21.19 6.62
C GLU A 55 7.29 -20.65 5.24
N GLU A 56 5.98 -20.60 4.90
CA GLU A 56 5.50 -20.04 3.65
C GLU A 56 5.72 -18.53 3.59
N VAL A 57 5.42 -17.84 4.69
CA VAL A 57 5.70 -16.39 4.77
C VAL A 57 7.20 -16.11 4.67
N GLN A 58 8.05 -16.91 5.32
CA GLN A 58 9.50 -16.76 5.24
C GLN A 58 10.02 -17.02 3.81
N SER A 59 9.54 -18.07 3.15
CA SER A 59 9.84 -18.38 1.75
C SER A 59 9.39 -17.24 0.83
N ALA A 60 8.17 -16.75 1.00
CA ALA A 60 7.62 -15.63 0.21
C ALA A 60 8.45 -14.35 0.35
N VAL A 61 8.83 -13.97 1.59
CA VAL A 61 9.69 -12.81 1.87
C VAL A 61 11.05 -12.95 1.19
N THR A 62 11.66 -14.14 1.28
CA THR A 62 12.98 -14.39 0.67
C THR A 62 12.92 -14.27 -0.84
N ARG A 63 11.91 -14.86 -1.49
CA ARG A 63 11.68 -14.76 -2.94
C ARG A 63 11.40 -13.30 -3.35
N ALA A 64 10.54 -12.61 -2.60
CA ALA A 64 10.19 -11.21 -2.85
C ALA A 64 11.43 -10.31 -2.83
N LEU A 65 12.28 -10.42 -1.80
CA LEU A 65 13.50 -9.65 -1.69
C LEU A 65 14.48 -9.93 -2.84
N ALA A 66 14.63 -11.20 -3.21
CA ALA A 66 15.49 -11.60 -4.34
C ALA A 66 15.01 -11.02 -5.67
N ARG A 67 13.70 -11.06 -5.94
CA ARG A 67 13.10 -10.52 -7.17
C ARG A 67 13.18 -8.98 -7.25
N LEU A 68 12.91 -8.28 -6.15
CA LEU A 68 13.10 -6.82 -6.09
C LEU A 68 14.57 -6.43 -6.34
N ARG A 69 15.52 -7.17 -5.76
CA ARG A 69 16.97 -6.98 -6.02
C ARG A 69 17.37 -7.31 -7.45
N ALA A 70 16.67 -8.21 -8.10
CA ALA A 70 16.84 -8.51 -9.53
C ALA A 70 16.25 -7.44 -10.46
N GLY A 71 15.55 -6.43 -9.89
CA GLY A 71 15.03 -5.28 -10.63
C GLY A 71 13.56 -5.36 -11.02
N GLU A 72 12.80 -6.34 -10.50
CA GLU A 72 11.34 -6.48 -10.73
C GLU A 72 10.56 -5.43 -9.91
N LYS A 73 10.68 -4.16 -10.29
CA LYS A 73 10.11 -3.01 -9.54
C LYS A 73 8.59 -2.97 -9.50
N GLU A 74 7.92 -3.61 -10.46
CA GLU A 74 6.47 -3.74 -10.51
C GLU A 74 5.89 -4.47 -9.31
N LEU A 75 6.65 -5.34 -8.65
CA LEU A 75 6.25 -6.03 -7.43
C LEU A 75 6.05 -5.07 -6.23
N ALA A 76 6.62 -3.87 -6.29
CA ALA A 76 6.41 -2.84 -5.27
C ALA A 76 5.04 -2.17 -5.35
N VAL A 77 4.23 -2.47 -6.38
CA VAL A 77 2.88 -1.93 -6.58
C VAL A 77 1.85 -3.04 -6.38
N HIS A 78 0.88 -2.81 -5.49
CA HIS A 78 -0.17 -3.80 -5.18
C HIS A 78 -1.55 -3.19 -5.31
N ALA A 79 -2.47 -3.89 -5.99
CA ALA A 79 -3.82 -3.39 -6.25
C ALA A 79 -4.64 -3.16 -4.97
N GLY A 80 -4.46 -4.01 -3.96
CA GLY A 80 -5.14 -3.93 -2.66
C GLY A 80 -4.52 -2.96 -1.66
N CYS A 81 -3.53 -2.15 -2.06
CA CYS A 81 -2.89 -1.22 -1.14
C CYS A 81 -3.82 -0.08 -0.68
N GLY A 82 -3.74 0.25 0.62
CA GLY A 82 -4.47 1.37 1.21
C GLY A 82 -4.22 2.72 0.55
N THR A 83 -3.07 2.91 -0.10
CA THR A 83 -2.76 4.11 -0.90
C THR A 83 -3.78 4.30 -2.04
N ASN A 84 -4.20 3.22 -2.71
CA ASN A 84 -5.22 3.29 -3.76
C ASN A 84 -6.56 3.75 -3.19
N LEU A 85 -6.96 3.19 -2.04
CA LEU A 85 -8.20 3.56 -1.37
C LEU A 85 -8.18 5.04 -0.94
N ALA A 86 -7.08 5.48 -0.32
CA ALA A 86 -6.90 6.88 0.10
C ALA A 86 -6.94 7.84 -1.10
N THR A 87 -6.25 7.50 -2.20
CA THR A 87 -6.27 8.29 -3.44
C THR A 87 -7.68 8.39 -4.01
N THR A 88 -8.41 7.27 -4.02
CA THR A 88 -9.79 7.23 -4.50
C THR A 88 -10.71 8.09 -3.65
N ALA A 89 -10.63 7.96 -2.32
CA ALA A 89 -11.45 8.75 -1.39
C ALA A 89 -11.16 10.25 -1.52
N LEU A 90 -9.89 10.62 -1.63
CA LEU A 90 -9.47 12.01 -1.80
C LEU A 90 -10.01 12.61 -3.12
N MET A 91 -9.82 11.91 -4.23
CA MET A 91 -10.27 12.37 -5.55
C MET A 91 -11.79 12.49 -5.62
N ALA A 92 -12.51 11.44 -5.25
CA ALA A 92 -13.97 11.42 -5.26
C ALA A 92 -14.56 12.47 -4.32
N GLY A 93 -14.04 12.55 -3.09
CA GLY A 93 -14.49 13.50 -2.08
C GLY A 93 -14.24 14.95 -2.49
N THR A 94 -13.05 15.24 -3.04
CA THR A 94 -12.69 16.59 -3.50
C THR A 94 -13.60 17.05 -4.64
N LEU A 95 -13.82 16.22 -5.65
CA LEU A 95 -14.68 16.57 -6.78
C LEU A 95 -16.15 16.74 -6.37
N ALA A 96 -16.65 15.85 -5.52
CA ALA A 96 -18.00 16.00 -4.94
C ALA A 96 -18.12 17.30 -4.11
N TRP A 97 -17.11 17.61 -3.29
CA TRP A 97 -17.10 18.83 -2.48
C TRP A 97 -17.10 20.08 -3.35
N PHE A 98 -16.32 20.14 -4.43
CA PHE A 98 -16.33 21.28 -5.34
C PHE A 98 -17.71 21.53 -5.95
N THR A 99 -18.44 20.48 -6.32
CA THR A 99 -19.80 20.59 -6.84
C THR A 99 -20.79 21.17 -5.83
N MET A 100 -20.60 20.81 -4.55
CA MET A 100 -21.49 21.27 -3.47
C MET A 100 -21.12 22.64 -2.92
N ARG A 101 -19.92 23.15 -3.25
CA ARG A 101 -19.41 24.43 -2.74
C ARG A 101 -20.31 25.59 -3.17
N GLY A 102 -20.69 26.46 -2.22
CA GLY A 102 -21.53 27.62 -2.49
C GLY A 102 -23.04 27.36 -2.52
N ALA A 103 -23.51 26.12 -2.28
CA ALA A 103 -24.93 25.83 -2.13
C ALA A 103 -25.44 26.33 -0.78
N ARG A 104 -26.12 27.47 -0.77
CA ARG A 104 -26.60 28.12 0.46
C ARG A 104 -28.00 27.68 0.92
N SER A 105 -28.85 27.22 0.01
CA SER A 105 -30.21 26.73 0.29
C SER A 105 -30.31 25.22 0.25
N THR A 106 -31.28 24.63 0.97
CA THR A 106 -31.57 23.20 0.94
C THR A 106 -31.91 22.71 -0.47
N LEU A 107 -32.77 23.48 -1.17
CA LEU A 107 -33.11 23.16 -2.57
C LEU A 107 -31.88 23.19 -3.47
N GLY A 108 -31.00 24.18 -3.32
CA GLY A 108 -29.76 24.26 -4.07
C GLY A 108 -28.82 23.09 -3.81
N ARG A 109 -28.79 22.55 -2.59
CA ARG A 109 -28.04 21.32 -2.26
C ARG A 109 -28.66 20.10 -2.93
N ILE A 110 -29.99 19.94 -2.85
CA ILE A 110 -30.70 18.80 -3.47
C ILE A 110 -30.48 18.78 -5.00
N LEU A 111 -30.60 19.93 -5.67
CA LEU A 111 -30.40 20.03 -7.11
C LEU A 111 -28.96 19.74 -7.55
N ARG A 112 -27.97 19.92 -6.68
CA ARG A 112 -26.55 19.61 -6.97
C ARG A 112 -26.14 18.18 -6.64
N LEU A 113 -26.93 17.42 -5.85
CA LEU A 113 -26.60 16.04 -5.51
C LEU A 113 -26.31 15.14 -6.71
N PRO A 114 -27.12 15.15 -7.80
CA PRO A 114 -26.80 14.30 -8.96
C PRO A 114 -25.44 14.63 -9.58
N PHE A 115 -25.08 15.92 -9.62
CA PHE A 115 -23.77 16.36 -10.12
C PHE A 115 -22.65 15.94 -9.16
N ALA A 116 -22.86 16.05 -7.86
CA ALA A 116 -21.86 15.60 -6.86
C ALA A 116 -21.58 14.11 -6.98
N VAL A 117 -22.63 13.30 -7.18
CA VAL A 117 -22.47 11.85 -7.44
C VAL A 117 -21.71 11.61 -8.74
N LEU A 118 -22.09 12.29 -9.82
CA LEU A 118 -21.40 12.17 -11.12
C LEU A 118 -19.91 12.52 -10.99
N PHE A 119 -19.58 13.64 -10.36
CA PHE A 119 -18.18 14.07 -10.18
C PHE A 119 -17.42 13.17 -9.22
N ALA A 120 -18.08 12.59 -8.19
CA ALA A 120 -17.47 11.54 -7.36
C ALA A 120 -17.08 10.32 -8.20
N ILE A 121 -17.97 9.86 -9.11
CA ILE A 121 -17.67 8.73 -10.01
C ILE A 121 -16.48 9.09 -10.93
N VAL A 122 -16.45 10.29 -11.49
CA VAL A 122 -15.30 10.78 -12.26
C VAL A 122 -14.01 10.73 -11.40
N GLY A 123 -14.08 11.16 -10.13
CA GLY A 123 -12.96 11.07 -9.19
C GLY A 123 -12.47 9.65 -8.97
N VAL A 124 -13.38 8.68 -8.82
CA VAL A 124 -13.05 7.25 -8.74
C VAL A 124 -12.35 6.77 -10.01
N LEU A 125 -12.84 7.16 -11.18
CA LEU A 125 -12.22 6.74 -12.46
C LEU A 125 -10.81 7.33 -12.63
N LEU A 126 -10.63 8.61 -12.31
CA LEU A 126 -9.34 9.30 -12.39
C LEU A 126 -8.33 8.78 -11.36
N SER A 127 -8.79 8.29 -10.20
CA SER A 127 -7.91 7.74 -9.18
C SER A 127 -7.24 6.42 -9.59
N ARG A 128 -7.86 5.64 -10.49
CA ARG A 128 -7.35 4.32 -10.90
C ARG A 128 -5.91 4.35 -11.44
N PRO A 129 -5.55 5.24 -12.39
CA PRO A 129 -4.16 5.34 -12.84
C PRO A 129 -3.25 6.05 -11.83
N LEU A 130 -3.79 6.93 -10.97
CA LEU A 130 -3.00 7.71 -10.02
C LEU A 130 -2.50 6.88 -8.83
N GLY A 131 -3.31 5.98 -8.31
CA GLY A 131 -2.96 5.16 -7.16
C GLY A 131 -1.65 4.37 -7.35
N PRO A 132 -1.50 3.58 -8.42
CA PRO A 132 -0.24 2.88 -8.73
C PRO A 132 0.96 3.82 -8.92
N VAL A 133 0.76 4.99 -9.53
CA VAL A 133 1.83 6.01 -9.70
C VAL A 133 2.28 6.56 -8.34
N ILE A 134 1.34 6.85 -7.44
CA ILE A 134 1.64 7.31 -6.08
C ILE A 134 2.36 6.21 -5.30
N GLN A 135 1.94 4.96 -5.43
CA GLN A 135 2.68 3.83 -4.85
C GLN A 135 4.12 3.83 -5.34
N ALA A 136 4.34 3.71 -6.64
CA ALA A 136 5.67 3.56 -7.22
C ALA A 136 6.63 4.73 -6.94
N LYS A 137 6.11 5.97 -6.78
CA LYS A 137 6.95 7.17 -6.65
C LYS A 137 7.03 7.72 -5.23
N ILE A 138 6.00 7.51 -4.41
CA ILE A 138 5.88 8.18 -3.11
C ILE A 138 5.89 7.18 -1.96
N THR A 139 4.99 6.18 -1.98
CA THR A 139 4.76 5.34 -0.80
C THR A 139 5.58 4.07 -0.78
N THR A 140 6.17 3.65 -1.90
CA THR A 140 7.10 2.51 -1.96
C THR A 140 8.44 2.94 -2.56
N ASP A 141 9.46 2.13 -2.29
CA ASP A 141 10.77 2.21 -2.93
C ASP A 141 11.23 0.79 -3.24
N ALA A 142 11.36 0.48 -4.52
CA ALA A 142 11.78 -0.85 -4.98
C ALA A 142 13.29 -1.06 -4.90
N ASP A 143 14.07 0.01 -4.66
CA ASP A 143 15.50 -0.12 -4.38
C ASP A 143 15.70 -0.57 -2.94
N MET A 144 15.96 -1.85 -2.76
CA MET A 144 16.15 -2.45 -1.44
C MET A 144 17.45 -2.01 -0.75
N GLY A 145 18.41 -1.41 -1.46
CA GLY A 145 19.71 -1.03 -0.92
C GLY A 145 20.32 -2.13 -0.07
N SER A 146 20.74 -1.79 1.15
CA SER A 146 21.31 -2.73 2.13
C SER A 146 20.26 -3.41 3.02
N LEU A 147 18.95 -3.20 2.82
CA LEU A 147 17.91 -3.76 3.67
C LEU A 147 18.01 -5.28 3.75
N GLN A 148 18.04 -5.82 4.96
CA GLN A 148 18.07 -7.24 5.24
C GLN A 148 16.85 -7.68 6.06
N VAL A 149 16.38 -8.90 5.81
CA VAL A 149 15.35 -9.55 6.63
C VAL A 149 16.06 -10.27 7.79
N ILE A 150 15.77 -9.84 9.00
CA ILE A 150 16.40 -10.37 10.23
C ILE A 150 15.62 -11.55 10.78
N ALA A 151 14.29 -11.46 10.77
CA ALA A 151 13.43 -12.52 11.31
C ALA A 151 12.01 -12.44 10.76
N VAL A 152 11.38 -13.61 10.66
CA VAL A 152 9.93 -13.75 10.46
C VAL A 152 9.38 -14.47 11.69
N ARG A 153 8.42 -13.87 12.37
CA ARG A 153 7.85 -14.39 13.63
C ARG A 153 6.34 -14.35 13.56
N GLN A 154 5.69 -15.45 13.93
CA GLN A 154 4.25 -15.45 14.12
C GLN A 154 3.88 -14.54 15.29
N SER A 155 2.84 -13.77 15.13
CA SER A 155 2.28 -12.86 16.12
C SER A 155 0.76 -12.94 16.03
N LEU A 156 0.09 -12.98 17.16
CA LEU A 156 -1.36 -12.92 17.22
C LEU A 156 -1.81 -11.47 17.42
N ARG A 157 -2.65 -10.97 16.54
CA ARG A 157 -3.35 -9.69 16.71
C ARG A 157 -4.84 -9.95 16.92
N GLY A 158 -5.22 -10.13 18.20
CA GLY A 158 -6.56 -10.54 18.55
C GLY A 158 -6.82 -11.98 18.09
N ARG A 159 -7.84 -12.16 17.21
CA ARG A 159 -8.19 -13.45 16.60
C ARG A 159 -7.52 -13.66 15.23
N LEU A 160 -6.73 -12.70 14.75
CA LEU A 160 -6.10 -12.78 13.43
C LEU A 160 -4.67 -13.29 13.58
N THR A 161 -4.33 -14.31 12.80
CA THR A 161 -2.96 -14.73 12.59
C THR A 161 -2.22 -13.62 11.84
N ALA A 162 -1.08 -13.23 12.37
CA ALA A 162 -0.21 -12.23 11.76
C ALA A 162 1.23 -12.72 11.82
N HIS A 163 2.03 -12.32 10.84
CA HIS A 163 3.47 -12.55 10.85
C HIS A 163 4.20 -11.21 10.87
N ARG A 164 5.07 -11.02 11.85
CA ARG A 164 5.97 -9.89 11.90
C ARG A 164 7.24 -10.21 11.14
N VAL A 165 7.51 -9.51 10.07
CA VAL A 165 8.79 -9.49 9.37
C VAL A 165 9.60 -8.34 9.94
N VAL A 166 10.76 -8.64 10.49
CA VAL A 166 11.70 -7.65 11.03
C VAL A 166 12.80 -7.43 10.01
N THR A 167 13.07 -6.18 9.70
CA THR A 167 14.13 -5.76 8.78
C THR A 167 15.07 -4.78 9.45
N ALA A 168 16.29 -4.69 8.94
CA ALA A 168 17.27 -3.67 9.31
C ALA A 168 18.12 -3.30 8.09
N PRO A 169 18.66 -2.08 8.01
CA PRO A 169 19.75 -1.77 7.12
C PRO A 169 20.99 -2.58 7.54
N ALA A 170 21.78 -3.05 6.56
CA ALA A 170 23.03 -3.76 6.79
C ALA A 170 24.14 -2.79 7.21
#